data_8eb4d9bebaaa953a661db3f55910de0e
#
_entry.id   8eb4d9bebaaa953a661db3f55910de0e
#
_cell.length_a   1.000
_cell.length_b   1.000
_cell.length_c   1.000
_cell.angle_alpha   90.00
_cell.angle_beta   90.00
_cell.angle_gamma   90.00
#
_symmetry.space_group_name_H-M   'P 1'
#
loop_
_entity.id
_entity.type
_entity.pdbx_description
1 polymer ?
#
loop_
_entity_poly.entity_id
_entity_poly.type
_entity_poly.pdbx_seq_one_letter_code
_entity_poly.pdbx_strand_id
1 'polypeptide(L)'
;GVINSDWQARLADAIERDIARPGPFFHGYESDDGVGRFHGNLRIWQNDDCFHDFCHNSGLPELAQQFFQSQQVNLLYDQLFVKEPGTTNPTRWHNDQPYWPVRGWHVLSFWMSLDPVTEDSGALKFVRGSHKWDRWFQPEKFGKNKGVDEYEKNKDYEPMPDIDAAIDDYDFVSWELEPGDLYVFHGLTVHGAGGNLRQDRRRRGYTVRYTGDDAFYDTRPGTSVPLREAGLADGNAMTSATYPRIIGV
;
A
#
# COMPACT_ATOMS: atom_id res chain seq x y z
N GLY A 1 10.51 -11.62 -12.83
CA GLY A 1 9.20 -11.05 -13.12
C GLY A 1 8.06 -11.97 -12.73
N VAL A 2 7.23 -11.53 -11.81
CA VAL A 2 5.99 -12.25 -11.44
C VAL A 2 4.83 -11.78 -12.33
N ILE A 3 4.82 -10.48 -12.63
CA ILE A 3 3.79 -9.84 -13.47
C ILE A 3 4.28 -9.83 -14.91
N ASN A 4 3.56 -10.51 -15.78
CA ASN A 4 3.91 -10.63 -17.19
C ASN A 4 3.73 -9.29 -17.95
N SER A 5 4.30 -9.21 -19.15
CA SER A 5 4.30 -8.00 -19.97
C SER A 5 2.92 -7.54 -20.41
N ASP A 6 1.96 -8.45 -20.58
CA ASP A 6 0.57 -8.10 -20.93
C ASP A 6 -0.10 -7.32 -19.78
N TRP A 7 0.01 -7.82 -18.56
CA TRP A 7 -0.46 -7.11 -17.39
C TRP A 7 0.23 -5.76 -17.19
N GLN A 8 1.55 -5.70 -17.41
CA GLN A 8 2.29 -4.43 -17.29
C GLN A 8 1.78 -3.39 -18.29
N ALA A 9 1.53 -3.77 -19.55
CA ALA A 9 0.98 -2.86 -20.57
C ALA A 9 -0.43 -2.39 -20.22
N ARG A 10 -1.33 -3.31 -19.85
CA ARG A 10 -2.71 -3.00 -19.45
C ARG A 10 -2.77 -2.07 -18.23
N LEU A 11 -1.96 -2.33 -17.22
CA LEU A 11 -1.87 -1.48 -16.03
C LEU A 11 -1.28 -0.11 -16.34
N ALA A 12 -0.29 -0.02 -17.26
CA ALA A 12 0.26 1.26 -17.68
C ALA A 12 -0.82 2.17 -18.27
N ASP A 13 -1.66 1.63 -19.15
CA ASP A 13 -2.78 2.37 -19.74
C ASP A 13 -3.85 2.74 -18.69
N ALA A 14 -4.13 1.84 -17.75
CA ALA A 14 -5.10 2.09 -16.68
C ALA A 14 -4.62 3.20 -15.73
N ILE A 15 -3.33 3.24 -15.41
CA ILE A 15 -2.73 4.30 -14.59
C ILE A 15 -2.83 5.65 -15.28
N GLU A 16 -2.58 5.74 -16.61
CA GLU A 16 -2.73 7.01 -17.33
C GLU A 16 -4.21 7.47 -17.36
N ARG A 17 -5.17 6.54 -17.41
CA ARG A 17 -6.59 6.88 -17.28
C ARG A 17 -6.91 7.44 -15.90
N ASP A 18 -6.39 6.81 -14.84
CA ASP A 18 -6.61 7.28 -13.45
C ASP A 18 -5.96 8.65 -13.21
N ILE A 19 -4.76 8.89 -13.72
CA ILE A 19 -4.10 10.19 -13.64
C ILE A 19 -4.92 11.29 -14.35
N ALA A 20 -5.51 10.97 -15.50
CA ALA A 20 -6.31 11.91 -16.25
C ALA A 20 -7.69 12.18 -15.63
N ARG A 21 -8.26 11.19 -14.94
CA ARG A 21 -9.59 11.26 -14.32
C ARG A 21 -9.60 10.47 -13.01
N PRO A 22 -9.00 11.01 -11.95
CA PRO A 22 -8.89 10.31 -10.69
C PRO A 22 -10.27 10.05 -10.07
N GLY A 23 -10.39 8.90 -9.42
CA GLY A 23 -11.57 8.49 -8.70
C GLY A 23 -11.80 9.28 -7.39
N PRO A 24 -12.83 8.88 -6.60
CA PRO A 24 -13.27 9.65 -5.43
C PRO A 24 -12.26 9.66 -4.26
N PHE A 25 -11.30 8.74 -4.25
CA PHE A 25 -10.30 8.62 -3.18
C PHE A 25 -8.91 9.10 -3.62
N PHE A 26 -8.88 9.96 -4.63
CA PHE A 26 -7.66 10.62 -5.06
C PHE A 26 -7.06 11.46 -3.91
N HIS A 27 -5.77 11.34 -3.77
CA HIS A 27 -4.96 12.20 -2.93
C HIS A 27 -3.64 12.50 -3.64
N GLY A 28 -3.23 13.73 -3.62
CA GLY A 28 -2.01 14.13 -4.31
C GLY A 28 -1.46 15.41 -3.73
N TYR A 29 -0.20 15.69 -4.02
CA TYR A 29 0.45 16.94 -3.69
C TYR A 29 1.49 17.30 -4.73
N GLU A 30 1.76 18.57 -4.84
CA GLU A 30 2.93 19.10 -5.54
C GLU A 30 4.06 19.31 -4.52
N SER A 31 5.30 19.13 -4.94
CA SER A 31 6.45 19.42 -4.09
C SER A 31 6.52 20.92 -3.77
N ASP A 32 7.03 21.29 -2.60
CA ASP A 32 7.08 22.69 -2.13
C ASP A 32 7.88 23.62 -3.04
N ASP A 33 8.81 23.07 -3.79
CA ASP A 33 9.63 23.78 -4.77
C ASP A 33 8.98 23.89 -6.15
N GLY A 34 7.75 23.36 -6.31
CA GLY A 34 7.05 23.30 -7.58
C GLY A 34 7.63 22.30 -8.58
N VAL A 35 8.62 21.50 -8.15
CA VAL A 35 9.24 20.45 -8.95
C VAL A 35 8.77 19.10 -8.42
N GLY A 36 8.20 18.29 -9.31
CA GLY A 36 7.66 17.00 -8.95
C GLY A 36 6.23 17.04 -8.44
N ARG A 37 5.57 15.92 -8.56
CA ARG A 37 4.17 15.72 -8.17
C ARG A 37 3.99 14.30 -7.68
N PHE A 38 3.22 14.14 -6.63
CA PHE A 38 2.70 12.85 -6.20
C PHE A 38 1.23 12.72 -6.60
N HIS A 39 0.88 11.59 -7.20
CA HIS A 39 -0.49 11.18 -7.47
C HIS A 39 -0.75 9.87 -6.75
N GLY A 40 -1.71 9.86 -5.83
CA GLY A 40 -2.17 8.69 -5.11
C GLY A 40 -3.67 8.50 -5.25
N ASN A 41 -4.11 7.25 -5.27
CA ASN A 41 -5.53 6.91 -5.29
C ASN A 41 -5.76 5.55 -4.64
N LEU A 42 -6.90 5.39 -3.95
CA LEU A 42 -7.29 4.16 -3.26
C LEU A 42 -8.50 3.54 -3.94
N ARG A 43 -8.67 2.20 -3.77
CA ARG A 43 -9.87 1.45 -4.18
C ARG A 43 -10.21 1.69 -5.66
N ILE A 44 -9.19 1.85 -6.49
CA ILE A 44 -9.35 2.12 -7.93
C ILE A 44 -9.93 0.90 -8.67
N TRP A 45 -9.76 -0.30 -8.12
CA TRP A 45 -10.37 -1.53 -8.62
C TRP A 45 -11.90 -1.45 -8.77
N GLN A 46 -12.55 -0.57 -8.01
CA GLN A 46 -14.01 -0.37 -8.08
C GLN A 46 -14.46 0.52 -9.24
N ASN A 47 -13.54 1.24 -9.86
CA ASN A 47 -13.84 2.29 -10.82
C ASN A 47 -13.22 2.04 -12.22
N ASP A 48 -12.36 1.03 -12.36
CA ASP A 48 -11.73 0.68 -13.65
C ASP A 48 -11.62 -0.83 -13.79
N ASP A 49 -12.12 -1.36 -14.91
CA ASP A 49 -12.19 -2.79 -15.18
C ASP A 49 -10.82 -3.48 -15.23
N CYS A 50 -9.77 -2.76 -15.61
CA CYS A 50 -8.42 -3.33 -15.65
C CYS A 50 -7.87 -3.57 -14.23
N PHE A 51 -8.03 -2.60 -13.32
CA PHE A 51 -7.63 -2.79 -11.93
C PHE A 51 -8.49 -3.84 -11.24
N HIS A 52 -9.79 -3.88 -11.55
CA HIS A 52 -10.68 -4.94 -11.08
C HIS A 52 -10.19 -6.32 -11.51
N ASP A 53 -9.98 -6.50 -12.81
CA ASP A 53 -9.50 -7.76 -13.38
C ASP A 53 -8.12 -8.17 -12.80
N PHE A 54 -7.21 -7.22 -12.65
CA PHE A 54 -5.91 -7.46 -12.06
C PHE A 54 -6.00 -7.95 -10.61
N CYS A 55 -6.78 -7.28 -9.77
CA CYS A 55 -6.96 -7.67 -8.36
C CYS A 55 -7.56 -9.07 -8.21
N HIS A 56 -8.34 -9.55 -9.20
CA HIS A 56 -9.06 -10.82 -9.13
C HIS A 56 -8.35 -11.95 -9.87
N ASN A 57 -7.66 -11.67 -10.99
CA ASN A 57 -7.24 -12.67 -11.95
C ASN A 57 -5.74 -12.63 -12.31
N SER A 58 -4.93 -11.83 -11.64
CA SER A 58 -3.48 -11.70 -11.94
C SER A 58 -2.61 -12.87 -11.47
N GLY A 59 -3.16 -13.79 -10.68
CA GLY A 59 -2.41 -14.82 -9.95
C GLY A 59 -1.89 -14.35 -8.59
N LEU A 60 -2.05 -13.08 -8.22
CA LEU A 60 -1.70 -12.58 -6.89
C LEU A 60 -2.58 -13.15 -5.77
N PRO A 61 -3.90 -13.35 -5.95
CA PRO A 61 -4.72 -14.03 -4.95
C PRO A 61 -4.21 -15.44 -4.60
N GLU A 62 -3.80 -16.23 -5.59
CA GLU A 62 -3.26 -17.57 -5.41
C GLU A 62 -1.90 -17.53 -4.69
N LEU A 63 -1.06 -16.54 -4.99
CA LEU A 63 0.17 -16.31 -4.23
C LEU A 63 -0.12 -15.92 -2.78
N ALA A 64 -1.09 -15.04 -2.55
CA ALA A 64 -1.51 -14.67 -1.20
C ALA A 64 -2.00 -15.89 -0.42
N GLN A 65 -2.81 -16.76 -1.05
CA GLN A 65 -3.27 -18.00 -0.46
C GLN A 65 -2.12 -18.91 -0.02
N GLN A 66 -1.09 -19.02 -0.86
CA GLN A 66 0.09 -19.84 -0.56
C GLN A 66 0.91 -19.26 0.61
N PHE A 67 1.11 -17.94 0.65
CA PHE A 67 1.81 -17.27 1.75
C PHE A 67 1.07 -17.40 3.08
N PHE A 68 -0.25 -17.25 3.06
CA PHE A 68 -1.10 -17.39 4.24
C PHE A 68 -1.27 -18.85 4.67
N GLN A 69 -1.15 -19.81 3.74
CA GLN A 69 -1.61 -21.19 3.93
C GLN A 69 -3.10 -21.24 4.31
N SER A 70 -3.89 -20.38 3.69
CA SER A 70 -5.26 -20.04 4.04
C SER A 70 -6.23 -20.71 3.08
N GLN A 71 -7.47 -20.98 3.53
CA GLN A 71 -8.52 -21.51 2.66
C GLN A 71 -9.25 -20.40 1.92
N GLN A 72 -9.19 -19.18 2.45
CA GLN A 72 -9.89 -18.02 1.92
C GLN A 72 -8.91 -16.87 1.68
N VAL A 73 -9.17 -16.11 0.63
CA VAL A 73 -8.48 -14.85 0.35
C VAL A 73 -9.51 -13.79 0.00
N ASN A 74 -9.46 -12.67 0.71
CA ASN A 74 -10.29 -11.52 0.41
C ASN A 74 -9.40 -10.37 -0.08
N LEU A 75 -9.89 -9.58 -1.03
CA LEU A 75 -9.27 -8.33 -1.42
C LEU A 75 -9.50 -7.30 -0.30
N LEU A 76 -8.43 -6.73 0.23
CA LEU A 76 -8.55 -5.63 1.18
C LEU A 76 -8.76 -4.31 0.43
N TYR A 77 -7.82 -3.91 -0.40
CA TYR A 77 -7.93 -2.80 -1.36
C TYR A 77 -6.67 -2.70 -2.21
N ASP A 78 -6.76 -1.89 -3.25
CA ASP A 78 -5.63 -1.51 -4.08
C ASP A 78 -5.30 -0.02 -3.94
N GLN A 79 -4.08 0.34 -4.27
CA GLN A 79 -3.60 1.73 -4.16
C GLN A 79 -2.52 2.06 -5.19
N LEU A 80 -2.66 3.21 -5.78
CA LEU A 80 -1.71 3.79 -6.73
C LEU A 80 -0.82 4.83 -6.05
N PHE A 81 0.47 4.84 -6.43
CA PHE A 81 1.49 5.76 -5.95
C PHE A 81 2.38 6.20 -7.12
N VAL A 82 2.08 7.28 -7.76
CA VAL A 82 2.93 7.81 -8.82
C VAL A 82 3.76 8.97 -8.27
N LYS A 83 5.08 8.83 -8.35
CA LYS A 83 6.03 9.92 -8.09
C LYS A 83 6.58 10.41 -9.43
N GLU A 84 6.20 11.61 -9.82
CA GLU A 84 6.75 12.27 -11.02
C GLU A 84 8.23 12.59 -10.84
N PRO A 85 8.98 12.86 -11.93
CA PRO A 85 10.38 13.26 -11.85
C PRO A 85 10.59 14.42 -10.87
N GLY A 86 11.62 14.35 -10.04
CA GLY A 86 11.95 15.39 -9.08
C GLY A 86 11.04 15.47 -7.85
N THR A 87 10.17 14.48 -7.62
CA THR A 87 9.33 14.42 -6.40
C THR A 87 10.22 14.10 -5.19
N THR A 88 10.63 15.11 -4.43
CA THR A 88 11.59 14.96 -3.32
C THR A 88 10.99 14.41 -2.05
N ASN A 89 9.67 14.50 -1.86
CA ASN A 89 9.00 14.10 -0.62
C ASN A 89 9.12 12.59 -0.37
N PRO A 90 9.69 12.18 0.78
CA PRO A 90 9.79 10.77 1.15
C PRO A 90 8.43 10.24 1.64
N THR A 91 8.28 8.93 1.58
CA THR A 91 7.30 8.19 2.36
C THR A 91 7.93 7.88 3.71
N ARG A 92 7.42 8.47 4.78
CA ARG A 92 7.96 8.32 6.14
C ARG A 92 7.90 6.86 6.60
N TRP A 93 8.71 6.52 7.59
CA TRP A 93 8.65 5.23 8.25
C TRP A 93 7.26 4.99 8.85
N HIS A 94 6.68 3.84 8.58
CA HIS A 94 5.36 3.42 9.07
C HIS A 94 5.20 1.91 8.93
N ASN A 95 4.21 1.36 9.60
CA ASN A 95 3.63 0.09 9.26
C ASN A 95 2.20 0.29 8.76
N ASP A 96 1.80 -0.50 7.80
CA ASP A 96 0.57 -0.30 7.04
C ASP A 96 -0.70 -0.64 7.84
N GLN A 97 -0.68 -1.75 8.58
CA GLN A 97 -1.88 -2.34 9.17
C GLN A 97 -2.64 -1.39 10.12
N PRO A 98 -2.00 -0.51 10.91
CA PRO A 98 -2.72 0.48 11.72
C PRO A 98 -3.61 1.46 10.96
N TYR A 99 -3.35 1.66 9.65
CA TYR A 99 -4.19 2.46 8.77
C TYR A 99 -5.46 1.75 8.32
N TRP A 100 -5.58 0.44 8.56
CA TRP A 100 -6.61 -0.41 7.99
C TRP A 100 -7.60 -0.91 9.03
N PRO A 101 -8.88 -1.11 8.68
CA PRO A 101 -9.87 -1.65 9.60
C PRO A 101 -9.75 -3.18 9.67
N VAL A 102 -8.56 -3.70 9.98
CA VAL A 102 -8.29 -5.14 10.00
C VAL A 102 -7.33 -5.53 11.12
N ARG A 103 -7.66 -6.59 11.83
CA ARG A 103 -6.79 -7.33 12.73
C ARG A 103 -6.60 -8.75 12.22
N GLY A 104 -5.59 -9.42 12.71
CA GLY A 104 -5.15 -10.75 12.29
C GLY A 104 -3.76 -10.70 11.70
N TRP A 105 -3.22 -11.87 11.40
CA TRP A 105 -1.88 -12.05 10.87
C TRP A 105 -1.85 -12.22 9.36
N HIS A 106 -2.91 -12.78 8.78
CA HIS A 106 -3.00 -12.98 7.33
C HIS A 106 -3.35 -11.69 6.60
N VAL A 107 -2.38 -10.77 6.57
CA VAL A 107 -2.52 -9.45 5.92
C VAL A 107 -1.22 -9.13 5.17
N LEU A 108 -1.27 -9.12 3.83
CA LEU A 108 -0.11 -8.89 2.96
C LEU A 108 -0.34 -7.77 1.95
N SER A 109 0.72 -7.02 1.69
CA SER A 109 0.85 -6.07 0.59
C SER A 109 1.70 -6.67 -0.52
N PHE A 110 1.21 -6.59 -1.76
CA PHE A 110 1.92 -6.90 -3.00
C PHE A 110 2.18 -5.59 -3.72
N TRP A 111 3.38 -5.05 -3.53
CA TRP A 111 3.78 -3.77 -4.11
C TRP A 111 4.64 -4.00 -5.35
N MET A 112 4.26 -3.42 -6.48
CA MET A 112 4.96 -3.52 -7.76
C MET A 112 5.18 -2.13 -8.37
N SER A 113 6.09 -2.04 -9.33
CA SER A 113 6.25 -0.85 -10.16
C SER A 113 6.27 -1.22 -11.64
N LEU A 114 5.74 -0.33 -12.46
CA LEU A 114 5.79 -0.45 -13.92
C LEU A 114 7.04 0.22 -14.51
N ASP A 115 7.86 0.82 -13.67
CA ASP A 115 9.11 1.47 -14.02
C ASP A 115 10.24 0.83 -13.19
N PRO A 116 11.49 0.83 -13.66
CA PRO A 116 12.62 0.38 -12.85
C PRO A 116 12.69 1.14 -11.52
N VAL A 117 12.83 0.41 -10.43
CA VAL A 117 12.92 0.94 -9.07
C VAL A 117 14.35 0.83 -8.59
N THR A 118 14.93 1.97 -8.28
CA THR A 118 16.29 2.13 -7.75
C THR A 118 16.26 2.98 -6.48
N GLU A 119 17.34 3.07 -5.75
CA GLU A 119 17.38 3.88 -4.53
C GLU A 119 16.98 5.34 -4.82
N ASP A 120 17.48 5.93 -5.90
CA ASP A 120 17.21 7.31 -6.31
C ASP A 120 15.80 7.53 -6.91
N SER A 121 15.09 6.47 -7.26
CA SER A 121 13.67 6.53 -7.66
C SER A 121 12.69 6.20 -6.52
N GLY A 122 13.19 5.98 -5.31
CA GLY A 122 12.41 5.72 -4.12
C GLY A 122 12.01 4.26 -3.94
N ALA A 123 12.99 3.35 -4.05
CA ALA A 123 12.86 1.96 -3.63
C ALA A 123 12.37 1.87 -2.17
N LEU A 124 11.54 0.87 -1.87
CA LEU A 124 11.11 0.65 -0.49
C LEU A 124 12.29 0.12 0.34
N LYS A 125 12.43 0.66 1.53
CA LYS A 125 13.37 0.22 2.54
C LYS A 125 12.59 -0.35 3.72
N PHE A 126 12.93 -1.54 4.15
CA PHE A 126 12.23 -2.27 5.20
C PHE A 126 13.15 -2.47 6.41
N VAL A 127 12.58 -2.35 7.61
CA VAL A 127 13.27 -2.79 8.82
C VAL A 127 13.06 -4.30 8.95
N ARG A 128 14.18 -5.05 8.84
CA ARG A 128 14.15 -6.52 8.83
C ARG A 128 13.51 -7.09 10.09
N GLY A 129 12.50 -7.94 9.91
CA GLY A 129 11.85 -8.64 11.00
C GLY A 129 10.89 -7.80 11.84
N SER A 130 10.68 -6.52 11.53
CA SER A 130 9.84 -5.60 12.30
C SER A 130 8.37 -6.03 12.42
N HIS A 131 7.84 -6.80 11.46
CA HIS A 131 6.51 -7.39 11.57
C HIS A 131 6.34 -8.31 12.80
N LYS A 132 7.45 -8.87 13.34
CA LYS A 132 7.44 -9.73 14.52
C LYS A 132 7.48 -8.98 15.84
N TRP A 133 7.59 -7.64 15.81
CA TRP A 133 7.59 -6.83 17.04
C TRP A 133 6.22 -6.78 17.70
N ASP A 134 5.14 -7.10 16.96
CA ASP A 134 3.75 -6.97 17.40
C ASP A 134 3.43 -5.55 17.92
N ARG A 135 4.04 -4.55 17.27
CA ARG A 135 3.89 -3.14 17.61
C ARG A 135 3.04 -2.44 16.57
N TRP A 136 2.09 -1.66 17.05
CA TRP A 136 1.16 -0.88 16.25
C TRP A 136 1.48 0.60 16.41
N PHE A 137 1.89 1.23 15.33
CA PHE A 137 2.28 2.64 15.38
C PHE A 137 1.13 3.53 14.93
N GLN A 138 1.01 4.70 15.59
CA GLN A 138 -0.01 5.68 15.27
C GLN A 138 0.09 6.12 13.81
N PRO A 139 -0.98 5.99 13.00
CA PRO A 139 -1.02 6.54 11.66
C PRO A 139 -0.73 8.03 11.62
N GLU A 140 0.12 8.44 10.69
CA GLU A 140 0.46 9.82 10.42
C GLU A 140 0.22 10.14 8.93
N LYS A 141 -0.04 11.42 8.64
CA LYS A 141 -0.19 11.88 7.25
C LYS A 141 1.12 11.82 6.50
N PHE A 142 1.03 11.42 5.26
CA PHE A 142 2.11 11.54 4.29
C PHE A 142 2.00 12.88 3.56
N GLY A 143 3.09 13.69 3.57
CA GLY A 143 3.15 15.00 2.95
C GLY A 143 2.76 16.15 3.88
N LYS A 144 2.95 17.39 3.39
CA LYS A 144 2.78 18.62 4.17
C LYS A 144 1.38 19.22 4.10
N ASN A 145 0.51 18.78 3.21
CA ASN A 145 -0.83 19.32 3.08
C ASN A 145 -1.70 18.92 4.27
N LYS A 146 -1.94 19.88 5.13
CA LYS A 146 -2.91 19.82 6.23
C LYS A 146 -4.32 19.89 5.64
N GLY A 147 -4.87 18.85 5.18
CA GLY A 147 -6.23 18.84 4.70
C GLY A 147 -6.71 17.41 4.51
N VAL A 148 -7.79 17.07 5.09
CA VAL A 148 -8.67 15.93 4.91
C VAL A 148 -8.46 14.74 5.86
N ASP A 149 -7.24 14.32 6.24
CA ASP A 149 -7.11 13.07 7.02
C ASP A 149 -6.30 13.27 8.30
N GLU A 150 -6.91 13.86 9.32
CA GLU A 150 -6.41 13.65 10.67
C GLU A 150 -6.89 12.28 11.13
N TYR A 151 -5.95 11.34 11.22
CA TYR A 151 -6.24 10.06 11.83
C TYR A 151 -6.57 10.26 13.30
N GLU A 152 -7.68 9.68 13.74
CA GLU A 152 -8.03 9.65 15.15
C GLU A 152 -6.92 8.96 15.94
N LYS A 153 -6.59 9.52 17.10
CA LYS A 153 -5.60 8.88 17.98
C LYS A 153 -6.17 7.59 18.57
N ASN A 154 -5.39 6.53 18.46
CA ASN A 154 -5.66 5.28 19.14
C ASN A 154 -4.76 5.17 20.36
N LYS A 155 -5.35 5.05 21.56
CA LYS A 155 -4.61 4.96 22.83
C LYS A 155 -3.70 3.73 22.95
N ASP A 156 -3.98 2.70 22.14
CA ASP A 156 -3.27 1.43 22.14
C ASP A 156 -2.11 1.43 21.11
N TYR A 157 -1.95 2.54 20.33
CA TYR A 157 -0.89 2.67 19.35
C TYR A 157 0.26 3.51 19.89
N GLU A 158 1.46 3.12 19.53
CA GLU A 158 2.69 3.80 19.91
C GLU A 158 3.06 4.90 18.89
N PRO A 159 3.80 5.94 19.28
CA PRO A 159 4.43 6.81 18.32
C PRO A 159 5.48 6.04 17.51
N MET A 160 5.62 6.35 16.21
CA MET A 160 6.69 5.79 15.39
C MET A 160 8.05 6.21 15.99
N PRO A 161 8.97 5.28 16.23
CA PRO A 161 10.34 5.63 16.63
C PRO A 161 11.01 6.52 15.59
N ASP A 162 11.90 7.39 16.02
CA ASP A 162 12.75 8.17 15.12
C ASP A 162 13.86 7.25 14.57
N ILE A 163 13.48 6.50 13.51
CA ILE A 163 14.36 5.53 12.87
C ILE A 163 15.54 6.21 12.19
N ASP A 164 15.33 7.40 11.64
CA ASP A 164 16.39 8.15 10.94
C ASP A 164 17.46 8.65 11.93
N ALA A 165 17.07 9.04 13.13
CA ALA A 165 18.01 9.43 14.19
C ALA A 165 18.76 8.24 14.81
N ALA A 166 18.22 7.04 14.70
CA ALA A 166 18.79 5.80 15.27
C ALA A 166 19.11 4.77 14.17
N ILE A 167 19.56 5.24 13.01
CA ILE A 167 19.70 4.41 11.79
C ILE A 167 20.59 3.17 12.00
N ASP A 168 21.63 3.29 12.84
CA ASP A 168 22.57 2.21 13.13
C ASP A 168 22.00 1.11 14.04
N ASP A 169 20.86 1.37 14.71
CA ASP A 169 20.20 0.41 15.60
C ASP A 169 19.29 -0.58 14.85
N TYR A 170 19.10 -0.37 13.54
CA TYR A 170 18.16 -1.17 12.74
C TYR A 170 18.87 -1.90 11.60
N ASP A 171 18.44 -3.13 11.34
CA ASP A 171 18.84 -3.90 10.17
C ASP A 171 17.87 -3.64 9.03
N PHE A 172 18.35 -3.06 7.94
CA PHE A 172 17.55 -2.70 6.79
C PHE A 172 17.75 -3.64 5.62
N VAL A 173 16.68 -3.82 4.85
CA VAL A 173 16.74 -4.46 3.55
C VAL A 173 16.02 -3.61 2.51
N SER A 174 16.60 -3.54 1.34
CA SER A 174 16.04 -2.90 0.15
C SER A 174 16.53 -3.65 -1.08
N TRP A 175 15.74 -3.69 -2.12
CA TRP A 175 16.10 -4.30 -3.40
C TRP A 175 15.65 -3.38 -4.53
N GLU A 176 16.44 -3.35 -5.58
CA GLU A 176 16.01 -2.77 -6.85
C GLU A 176 15.04 -3.72 -7.55
N LEU A 177 14.06 -3.18 -8.28
CA LEU A 177 13.08 -3.96 -9.03
C LEU A 177 13.11 -3.56 -10.51
N GLU A 178 13.01 -4.55 -11.36
CA GLU A 178 12.63 -4.36 -12.76
C GLU A 178 11.10 -4.43 -12.91
N PRO A 179 10.53 -3.84 -13.98
CA PRO A 179 9.11 -3.97 -14.27
C PRO A 179 8.66 -5.42 -14.28
N GLY A 180 7.61 -5.73 -13.52
CA GLY A 180 7.12 -7.09 -13.33
C GLY A 180 7.64 -7.81 -12.09
N ASP A 181 8.62 -7.23 -11.39
CA ASP A 181 9.00 -7.66 -10.04
C ASP A 181 8.07 -7.02 -8.99
N LEU A 182 8.07 -7.61 -7.79
CA LEU A 182 7.28 -7.08 -6.69
C LEU A 182 7.91 -7.35 -5.32
N TYR A 183 7.59 -6.51 -4.36
CA TYR A 183 7.77 -6.79 -2.94
C TYR A 183 6.52 -7.43 -2.39
N VAL A 184 6.70 -8.42 -1.51
CA VAL A 184 5.62 -8.97 -0.68
C VAL A 184 5.99 -8.76 0.77
N PHE A 185 5.13 -8.12 1.55
CA PHE A 185 5.40 -7.85 2.94
C PHE A 185 4.14 -7.82 3.79
N HIS A 186 4.33 -8.18 5.08
CA HIS A 186 3.26 -8.20 6.07
C HIS A 186 2.84 -6.77 6.46
N GLY A 187 1.55 -6.57 6.77
CA GLY A 187 1.00 -5.25 7.12
C GLY A 187 1.68 -4.57 8.32
N LEU A 188 2.29 -5.31 9.24
CA LEU A 188 3.05 -4.76 10.37
C LEU A 188 4.53 -4.52 10.07
N THR A 189 5.01 -4.77 8.84
CA THR A 189 6.39 -4.50 8.49
C THR A 189 6.64 -2.99 8.43
N VAL A 190 7.57 -2.51 9.23
CA VAL A 190 8.00 -1.10 9.20
C VAL A 190 8.80 -0.86 7.94
N HIS A 191 8.39 0.14 7.17
CA HIS A 191 9.03 0.50 5.92
C HIS A 191 8.88 1.99 5.60
N GLY A 192 9.70 2.45 4.69
CA GLY A 192 9.67 3.81 4.17
C GLY A 192 10.25 3.84 2.76
N ALA A 193 10.25 5.00 2.12
CA ALA A 193 10.83 5.19 0.79
C ALA A 193 11.32 6.62 0.60
N GLY A 194 12.40 6.78 -0.12
CA GLY A 194 12.84 8.09 -0.60
C GLY A 194 11.85 8.75 -1.58
N GLY A 195 12.16 9.96 -1.97
CA GLY A 195 11.53 10.61 -3.11
C GLY A 195 11.94 9.95 -4.43
N ASN A 196 11.37 10.40 -5.54
CA ASN A 196 11.88 10.13 -6.87
C ASN A 196 12.80 11.30 -7.28
N LEU A 197 14.10 11.13 -7.08
CA LEU A 197 15.12 12.15 -7.40
C LEU A 197 15.49 12.15 -8.89
N ARG A 198 15.04 11.14 -9.63
CA ARG A 198 15.24 11.05 -11.07
C ARG A 198 14.56 12.23 -11.77
N GLN A 199 15.23 12.75 -12.83
CA GLN A 199 14.70 13.83 -13.65
C GLN A 199 14.17 13.33 -15.00
N ASP A 200 14.46 12.09 -15.34
CA ASP A 200 14.20 11.49 -16.66
C ASP A 200 12.96 10.58 -16.68
N ARG A 201 12.46 10.14 -15.54
CA ARG A 201 11.33 9.22 -15.47
C ARG A 201 10.54 9.31 -14.18
N ARG A 202 9.27 9.00 -14.27
CA ARG A 202 8.36 8.78 -13.13
C ARG A 202 8.55 7.39 -12.54
N ARG A 203 8.01 7.18 -11.36
CA ARG A 203 7.90 5.87 -10.72
C ARG A 203 6.43 5.58 -10.41
N ARG A 204 5.84 4.66 -11.19
CA ARG A 204 4.44 4.22 -11.05
C ARG A 204 4.38 2.99 -10.16
N GLY A 205 4.22 3.21 -8.85
CA GLY A 205 4.00 2.14 -7.89
C GLY A 205 2.52 1.79 -7.78
N TYR A 206 2.21 0.50 -7.74
CA TYR A 206 0.87 -0.02 -7.53
C TYR A 206 0.90 -1.14 -6.51
N THR A 207 -0.07 -1.16 -5.61
CA THR A 207 -0.14 -2.15 -4.53
C THR A 207 -1.51 -2.78 -4.48
N VAL A 208 -1.57 -4.11 -4.39
CA VAL A 208 -2.79 -4.84 -4.05
C VAL A 208 -2.59 -5.50 -2.69
N ARG A 209 -3.61 -5.48 -1.85
CA ARG A 209 -3.56 -6.03 -0.50
C ARG A 209 -4.62 -7.08 -0.31
N TYR A 210 -4.22 -8.18 0.31
CA TYR A 210 -5.12 -9.30 0.58
C TYR A 210 -5.11 -9.68 2.05
N THR A 211 -6.22 -10.30 2.49
CA THR A 211 -6.38 -10.89 3.81
C THR A 211 -6.77 -12.36 3.69
N GLY A 212 -6.43 -13.16 4.71
CA GLY A 212 -6.76 -14.58 4.78
C GLY A 212 -7.66 -14.95 5.96
N ASP A 213 -7.68 -16.23 6.34
CA ASP A 213 -8.66 -16.83 7.26
C ASP A 213 -8.72 -16.21 8.65
N ASP A 214 -7.61 -15.72 9.20
CA ASP A 214 -7.54 -15.16 10.55
C ASP A 214 -7.82 -13.66 10.63
N ALA A 215 -8.04 -13.02 9.47
CA ALA A 215 -8.29 -11.59 9.41
C ALA A 215 -9.75 -11.27 9.71
N PHE A 216 -9.98 -10.28 10.55
CA PHE A 216 -11.30 -9.80 10.90
C PHE A 216 -11.38 -8.28 10.98
N TYR A 217 -12.59 -7.75 10.80
CA TYR A 217 -12.86 -6.32 10.78
C TYR A 217 -12.60 -5.67 12.14
N ASP A 218 -11.95 -4.52 12.13
CA ASP A 218 -11.54 -3.76 13.31
C ASP A 218 -12.17 -2.36 13.29
N THR A 219 -12.96 -2.05 14.27
CA THR A 219 -13.64 -0.74 14.42
C THR A 219 -12.86 0.26 15.25
N ARG A 220 -11.66 -0.08 15.75
CA ARG A 220 -10.85 0.83 16.54
C ARG A 220 -10.54 2.13 15.81
N PRO A 221 -10.35 3.26 16.53
CA PRO A 221 -9.98 4.53 15.93
C PRO A 221 -8.57 4.48 15.30
N GLY A 222 -8.29 5.41 14.40
CA GLY A 222 -6.99 5.53 13.71
C GLY A 222 -7.00 5.03 12.27
N THR A 223 -8.06 4.36 11.87
CA THR A 223 -8.20 3.77 10.53
C THR A 223 -8.55 4.82 9.47
N SER A 224 -8.03 4.64 8.27
CA SER A 224 -8.40 5.46 7.10
C SER A 224 -9.91 5.39 6.82
N VAL A 225 -10.57 6.54 6.82
CA VAL A 225 -12.03 6.66 6.62
C VAL A 225 -12.50 6.01 5.30
N PRO A 226 -11.83 6.20 4.15
CA PRO A 226 -12.20 5.55 2.90
C PRO A 226 -12.18 4.01 2.93
N LEU A 227 -11.53 3.42 3.93
CA LEU A 227 -11.45 1.97 4.09
C LEU A 227 -12.47 1.41 5.08
N ARG A 228 -13.23 2.28 5.76
CA ARG A 228 -14.28 1.81 6.70
C ARG A 228 -15.49 1.28 5.95
N GLU A 229 -16.11 0.26 6.51
CA GLU A 229 -17.32 -0.40 5.98
C GLU A 229 -18.42 -0.40 7.03
N ALA A 230 -19.48 0.38 6.79
CA ALA A 230 -20.58 0.56 7.75
C ALA A 230 -21.40 -0.74 8.00
N GLY A 231 -21.33 -1.70 7.07
CA GLY A 231 -22.05 -2.97 7.18
C GLY A 231 -21.34 -4.03 8.02
N LEU A 232 -20.10 -3.76 8.47
CA LEU A 232 -19.32 -4.71 9.27
C LEU A 232 -19.17 -4.24 10.71
N ALA A 233 -19.44 -5.16 11.64
CA ALA A 233 -19.18 -4.97 13.07
C ALA A 233 -17.78 -5.46 13.45
N ASP A 234 -17.27 -5.00 14.61
CA ASP A 234 -16.00 -5.47 15.17
C ASP A 234 -15.98 -6.99 15.28
N GLY A 235 -14.89 -7.61 14.82
CA GLY A 235 -14.73 -9.06 14.82
C GLY A 235 -15.43 -9.81 13.69
N ASN A 236 -16.17 -9.13 12.79
CA ASN A 236 -16.72 -9.80 11.62
C ASN A 236 -15.60 -10.27 10.67
N ALA A 237 -15.89 -11.34 9.91
CA ALA A 237 -14.99 -11.75 8.83
C ALA A 237 -14.78 -10.60 7.83
N MET A 238 -13.57 -10.49 7.29
CA MET A 238 -13.20 -9.47 6.30
C MET A 238 -13.79 -9.76 4.93
N THR A 239 -15.14 -9.85 4.85
CA THR A 239 -15.83 -10.10 3.58
C THR A 239 -17.08 -9.24 3.45
N SER A 240 -17.20 -8.51 2.34
CA SER A 240 -18.33 -7.66 1.97
C SER A 240 -18.19 -7.26 0.50
N ALA A 241 -19.09 -6.42 -0.01
CA ALA A 241 -18.92 -5.82 -1.33
C ALA A 241 -17.66 -4.93 -1.41
N THR A 242 -17.22 -4.36 -0.29
CA THR A 242 -15.99 -3.57 -0.18
C THR A 242 -14.74 -4.45 -0.09
N TYR A 243 -14.86 -5.59 0.55
CA TYR A 243 -13.79 -6.58 0.76
C TYR A 243 -14.20 -7.92 0.15
N PRO A 244 -14.26 -8.02 -1.19
CA PRO A 244 -14.79 -9.21 -1.84
C PRO A 244 -13.88 -10.41 -1.59
N ARG A 245 -14.52 -11.56 -1.37
CA ARG A 245 -13.83 -12.83 -1.34
C ARG A 245 -13.44 -13.24 -2.75
N ILE A 246 -12.16 -13.49 -2.96
CA ILE A 246 -11.60 -13.88 -4.25
C ILE A 246 -11.40 -15.39 -4.32
N ILE A 247 -10.92 -16.00 -3.23
CA ILE A 247 -10.69 -17.45 -3.13
C ILE A 247 -11.46 -17.99 -1.92
N GLY A 248 -12.00 -19.18 -2.08
CA GLY A 248 -12.75 -19.90 -1.05
C GLY A 248 -14.26 -19.71 -1.18
N VAL A 249 -15.03 -20.55 -0.47
CA VAL A 249 -16.52 -20.58 -0.49
C VAL A 249 -17.07 -19.93 0.78
#